data_5556960e75b42d90397bd4f85ca7b844
#
_entry.id   5556960e75b42d90397bd4f85ca7b844
#
_cell.length_a   1.000
_cell.length_b   1.000
_cell.length_c   1.000
_cell.angle_alpha   90.00
_cell.angle_beta   90.00
_cell.angle_gamma   90.00
#
_symmetry.space_group_name_H-M   'P 1'
#
loop_
_entity.id
_entity.type
_entity.pdbx_description
1 polymer ?
#
loop_
_entity_poly.entity_id
_entity_poly.type
_entity_poly.pdbx_seq_one_letter_code
_entity_poly.pdbx_strand_id
1 'polypeptide(L)'
;GAALTLNFEGLRAALASNTMAVEAVPDMVAVMGGEPEVMLDKALEALGGIGQYIKKGQKVVIKPNIGWDRTPEMAGNTNPKLVKALVQKCLAAGAQKVTVFDHTCDNWQKCYETSGIAAAVKEAGGIIMPANDEKYFKEVAIPNGVKLKSAKIHEALVEADVWINVPVLKNHGG
;
A
#
# COMPACT_ATOMS: atom_id res chain seq x y z
N GLY A 1 23.87 -60.07 21.44
CA GLY A 1 24.06 -58.78 20.89
C GLY A 1 23.25 -58.61 19.60
N ALA A 2 22.15 -57.86 19.66
CA ALA A 2 21.38 -57.54 18.47
C ALA A 2 22.01 -56.30 17.80
N ALA A 3 22.46 -56.43 16.54
CA ALA A 3 22.94 -55.35 15.76
C ALA A 3 21.74 -54.55 15.16
N LEU A 4 21.65 -53.30 15.50
CA LEU A 4 20.66 -52.38 14.93
C LEU A 4 21.19 -51.88 13.57
N THR A 5 20.72 -52.44 12.48
CA THR A 5 21.00 -51.93 11.13
C THR A 5 20.09 -50.74 10.86
N LEU A 6 20.63 -49.54 10.94
CA LEU A 6 19.96 -48.32 10.47
C LEU A 6 19.85 -48.34 8.94
N ASN A 7 18.64 -48.47 8.43
CA ASN A 7 18.36 -48.42 7.02
C ASN A 7 18.42 -46.95 6.56
N PHE A 8 19.51 -46.58 5.88
CA PHE A 8 19.74 -45.21 5.37
C PHE A 8 18.74 -44.76 4.31
N GLU A 9 18.04 -45.68 3.64
CA GLU A 9 16.99 -45.33 2.67
C GLU A 9 15.73 -44.81 3.34
N GLY A 10 15.33 -45.33 4.49
CA GLY A 10 14.21 -44.85 5.28
C GLY A 10 14.47 -43.43 5.85
N LEU A 11 15.71 -43.13 6.22
CA LEU A 11 16.10 -41.81 6.69
C LEU A 11 16.13 -40.73 5.55
N ARG A 12 16.54 -41.13 4.33
CA ARG A 12 16.48 -40.26 3.14
C ARG A 12 15.04 -40.01 2.73
N ALA A 13 14.15 -40.97 2.79
CA ALA A 13 12.70 -40.79 2.50
C ALA A 13 12.05 -39.88 3.55
N ALA A 14 12.39 -40.00 4.83
CA ALA A 14 11.87 -39.15 5.90
C ALA A 14 12.42 -37.69 5.81
N LEU A 15 13.65 -37.51 5.36
CA LEU A 15 14.23 -36.21 5.13
C LEU A 15 13.73 -35.55 3.82
N ALA A 16 13.42 -36.35 2.80
CA ALA A 16 12.85 -35.84 1.54
C ALA A 16 11.36 -35.46 1.67
N SER A 17 10.62 -36.06 2.61
CA SER A 17 9.22 -35.71 2.86
C SER A 17 9.01 -34.48 3.76
N ASN A 18 10.08 -33.91 4.32
CA ASN A 18 10.01 -32.73 5.18
C ASN A 18 10.58 -31.47 4.52
N THR A 19 10.66 -31.42 3.20
CA THR A 19 10.69 -30.15 2.50
C THR A 19 9.31 -29.53 2.65
N MET A 20 9.10 -28.74 3.68
CA MET A 20 8.01 -27.78 3.74
C MET A 20 8.03 -27.07 2.39
N ALA A 21 7.03 -27.34 1.55
CA ALA A 21 6.81 -26.54 0.37
C ALA A 21 6.64 -25.11 0.91
N VAL A 22 7.59 -24.23 0.61
CA VAL A 22 7.41 -22.80 0.86
C VAL A 22 6.22 -22.45 -0.03
N GLU A 23 5.03 -22.29 0.57
CA GLU A 23 3.87 -21.83 -0.18
C GLU A 23 4.28 -20.51 -0.88
N ALA A 24 4.20 -20.53 -2.19
CA ALA A 24 4.54 -19.34 -2.96
C ALA A 24 3.59 -18.21 -2.55
N VAL A 25 4.16 -17.05 -2.21
CA VAL A 25 3.37 -15.86 -1.90
C VAL A 25 2.50 -15.55 -3.12
N PRO A 26 1.17 -15.43 -2.97
CA PRO A 26 0.29 -15.17 -4.10
C PRO A 26 0.50 -13.76 -4.66
N ASP A 27 0.26 -13.58 -5.96
CA ASP A 27 0.33 -12.27 -6.62
C ASP A 27 -0.86 -11.38 -6.29
N MET A 28 -1.98 -11.95 -5.84
CA MET A 28 -3.20 -11.25 -5.51
C MET A 28 -3.95 -11.93 -4.36
N VAL A 29 -4.50 -11.10 -3.47
CA VAL A 29 -5.33 -11.56 -2.35
C VAL A 29 -6.64 -10.77 -2.32
N ALA A 30 -7.76 -11.45 -2.16
CA ALA A 30 -9.07 -10.85 -1.93
C ALA A 30 -9.52 -11.15 -0.50
N VAL A 31 -9.83 -10.11 0.27
CA VAL A 31 -10.32 -10.22 1.65
C VAL A 31 -11.68 -9.58 1.74
N MET A 32 -12.66 -10.28 2.31
CA MET A 32 -14.04 -9.80 2.48
C MET A 32 -14.48 -9.92 3.94
N GLY A 33 -15.25 -8.92 4.37
CA GLY A 33 -15.89 -8.89 5.68
C GLY A 33 -14.93 -8.52 6.83
N GLY A 34 -15.36 -7.61 7.67
CA GLY A 34 -14.63 -7.10 8.82
C GLY A 34 -14.23 -5.63 8.69
N GLU A 35 -13.57 -5.13 9.73
CA GLU A 35 -13.05 -3.77 9.74
C GLU A 35 -11.88 -3.62 8.75
N PRO A 36 -11.73 -2.44 8.13
CA PRO A 36 -10.72 -2.19 7.10
C PRO A 36 -9.29 -2.52 7.52
N GLU A 37 -8.91 -2.19 8.74
CA GLU A 37 -7.59 -2.49 9.29
C GLU A 37 -7.33 -3.99 9.46
N VAL A 38 -8.35 -4.75 9.86
CA VAL A 38 -8.26 -6.22 10.01
C VAL A 38 -8.16 -6.89 8.64
N MET A 39 -8.91 -6.39 7.65
CA MET A 39 -8.80 -6.89 6.28
C MET A 39 -7.42 -6.60 5.69
N LEU A 40 -6.86 -5.42 5.96
CA LEU A 40 -5.49 -5.07 5.55
C LEU A 40 -4.46 -6.01 6.17
N ASP A 41 -4.59 -6.33 7.47
CA ASP A 41 -3.69 -7.24 8.16
C ASP A 41 -3.67 -8.63 7.50
N LYS A 42 -4.84 -9.20 7.26
CA LYS A 42 -4.99 -10.50 6.59
C LYS A 42 -4.43 -10.49 5.17
N ALA A 43 -4.69 -9.41 4.41
CA ALA A 43 -4.17 -9.28 3.07
C ALA A 43 -2.65 -9.22 3.05
N LEU A 44 -2.05 -8.38 3.91
CA LEU A 44 -0.61 -8.23 4.00
C LEU A 44 0.08 -9.52 4.52
N GLU A 45 -0.53 -10.21 5.49
CA GLU A 45 -0.02 -11.51 5.96
C GLU A 45 0.04 -12.52 4.82
N ALA A 46 -1.03 -12.66 4.05
CA ALA A 46 -1.09 -13.57 2.91
C ALA A 46 -0.11 -13.19 1.78
N LEU A 47 0.22 -11.89 1.65
CA LEU A 47 1.21 -11.36 0.71
C LEU A 47 2.66 -11.38 1.24
N GLY A 48 2.94 -12.11 2.33
CA GLY A 48 4.27 -12.24 2.92
C GLY A 48 4.70 -11.07 3.82
N GLY A 49 3.76 -10.19 4.19
CA GLY A 49 3.95 -9.06 5.09
C GLY A 49 4.43 -7.79 4.41
N ILE A 50 4.18 -6.64 5.06
CA ILE A 50 4.55 -5.31 4.54
C ILE A 50 6.06 -5.15 4.31
N GLY A 51 6.89 -5.87 5.07
CA GLY A 51 8.35 -5.87 4.95
C GLY A 51 8.88 -6.44 3.62
N GLN A 52 8.03 -7.13 2.83
CA GLN A 52 8.39 -7.52 1.47
C GLN A 52 8.51 -6.29 0.56
N TYR A 53 7.68 -5.27 0.79
CA TYR A 53 7.50 -4.12 -0.07
C TYR A 53 8.23 -2.88 0.45
N ILE A 54 8.42 -2.75 1.77
CA ILE A 54 8.98 -1.56 2.41
C ILE A 54 10.24 -1.94 3.17
N LYS A 55 11.33 -1.18 2.92
CA LYS A 55 12.59 -1.32 3.62
C LYS A 55 12.87 -0.10 4.50
N LYS A 56 13.67 -0.31 5.53
CA LYS A 56 14.09 0.75 6.45
C LYS A 56 14.72 1.93 5.69
N GLY A 57 14.29 3.13 6.03
CA GLY A 57 14.80 4.37 5.48
C GLY A 57 14.14 4.84 4.18
N GLN A 58 13.25 4.03 3.58
CA GLN A 58 12.55 4.42 2.35
C GLN A 58 11.48 5.50 2.59
N LYS A 59 11.30 6.34 1.58
CA LYS A 59 10.20 7.29 1.47
C LYS A 59 9.04 6.61 0.75
N VAL A 60 7.89 6.59 1.41
CA VAL A 60 6.67 5.96 0.89
C VAL A 60 5.65 7.03 0.55
N VAL A 61 5.00 6.88 -0.60
CA VAL A 61 3.82 7.65 -0.93
C VAL A 61 2.60 6.73 -1.02
N ILE A 62 1.50 7.14 -0.39
CA ILE A 62 0.21 6.49 -0.48
C ILE A 62 -0.74 7.41 -1.24
N LYS A 63 -1.32 6.91 -2.31
CA LYS A 63 -2.34 7.63 -3.10
C LYS A 63 -3.71 6.97 -2.91
N PRO A 64 -4.51 7.42 -1.94
CA PRO A 64 -5.90 7.00 -1.81
C PRO A 64 -6.77 7.70 -2.85
N ASN A 65 -8.06 7.42 -2.85
CA ASN A 65 -9.08 8.22 -3.51
C ASN A 65 -9.60 9.26 -2.51
N ILE A 66 -9.28 10.54 -2.70
CA ILE A 66 -9.82 11.69 -1.96
C ILE A 66 -10.44 12.65 -2.98
N GLY A 67 -11.39 12.16 -3.77
CA GLY A 67 -11.95 12.92 -4.89
C GLY A 67 -13.09 13.88 -4.49
N TRP A 68 -13.81 13.58 -3.41
CA TRP A 68 -15.12 14.13 -3.15
C TRP A 68 -15.26 14.69 -1.73
N ASP A 69 -16.00 15.81 -1.61
CA ASP A 69 -16.46 16.36 -0.33
C ASP A 69 -17.60 15.48 0.23
N ARG A 70 -17.23 14.29 0.72
CA ARG A 70 -18.14 13.25 1.23
C ARG A 70 -17.56 12.60 2.47
N THR A 71 -18.46 12.29 3.41
CA THR A 71 -18.11 11.56 4.64
C THR A 71 -17.80 10.08 4.34
N PRO A 72 -17.10 9.38 5.23
CA PRO A 72 -16.75 7.97 5.05
C PRO A 72 -17.92 7.04 4.79
N GLU A 73 -19.09 7.32 5.38
CA GLU A 73 -20.33 6.53 5.26
C GLU A 73 -20.85 6.51 3.82
N MET A 74 -20.53 7.54 3.04
CA MET A 74 -20.92 7.63 1.63
C MET A 74 -20.05 6.80 0.70
N ALA A 75 -18.95 6.23 1.20
CA ALA A 75 -18.02 5.36 0.48
C ALA A 75 -17.49 5.93 -0.86
N GLY A 76 -17.54 7.23 -1.04
CA GLY A 76 -17.04 7.91 -2.25
C GLY A 76 -15.52 8.04 -2.28
N ASN A 77 -14.88 8.04 -1.10
CA ASN A 77 -13.45 8.13 -0.88
C ASN A 77 -12.92 6.84 -0.24
N THR A 78 -11.60 6.67 -0.23
CA THR A 78 -10.97 5.57 0.50
C THR A 78 -11.29 5.67 2.00
N ASN A 79 -11.54 4.53 2.64
CA ASN A 79 -11.86 4.53 4.06
C ASN A 79 -10.68 5.07 4.89
N PRO A 80 -10.88 6.09 5.76
CA PRO A 80 -9.81 6.70 6.54
C PRO A 80 -9.13 5.73 7.54
N LYS A 81 -9.86 4.73 8.07
CA LYS A 81 -9.28 3.70 8.93
C LYS A 81 -8.25 2.85 8.17
N LEU A 82 -8.55 2.50 6.91
CA LEU A 82 -7.62 1.77 6.05
C LEU A 82 -6.36 2.59 5.79
N VAL A 83 -6.50 3.86 5.45
CA VAL A 83 -5.35 4.76 5.19
C VAL A 83 -4.51 4.92 6.44
N LYS A 84 -5.13 5.13 7.61
CA LYS A 84 -4.45 5.21 8.92
C LYS A 84 -3.62 3.96 9.20
N ALA A 85 -4.25 2.78 9.10
CA ALA A 85 -3.57 1.51 9.35
C ALA A 85 -2.39 1.30 8.40
N LEU A 86 -2.54 1.64 7.13
CA LEU A 86 -1.48 1.50 6.14
C LEU A 86 -0.30 2.44 6.44
N VAL A 87 -0.55 3.70 6.81
CA VAL A 87 0.50 4.65 7.23
C VAL A 87 1.27 4.08 8.42
N GLN A 88 0.56 3.61 9.46
CA GLN A 88 1.19 3.02 10.65
C GLN A 88 2.06 1.82 10.31
N LYS A 89 1.57 0.93 9.44
CA LYS A 89 2.34 -0.26 8.99
C LYS A 89 3.60 0.11 8.22
N CYS A 90 3.52 1.11 7.34
CA CYS A 90 4.70 1.60 6.61
C CYS A 90 5.75 2.16 7.58
N LEU A 91 5.34 2.97 8.56
CA LEU A 91 6.25 3.51 9.58
C LEU A 91 6.83 2.40 10.47
N ALA A 92 6.01 1.43 10.88
CA ALA A 92 6.45 0.28 11.68
C ALA A 92 7.45 -0.61 10.92
N ALA A 93 7.34 -0.71 9.58
CA ALA A 93 8.31 -1.39 8.73
C ALA A 93 9.63 -0.61 8.56
N GLY A 94 9.71 0.59 9.13
CA GLY A 94 10.92 1.42 9.13
C GLY A 94 10.99 2.45 7.99
N ALA A 95 9.87 2.75 7.33
CA ALA A 95 9.82 3.87 6.40
C ALA A 95 10.28 5.17 7.08
N GLN A 96 11.15 5.94 6.42
CA GLN A 96 11.63 7.22 6.91
C GLN A 96 10.51 8.28 6.91
N LYS A 97 9.65 8.21 5.90
CA LYS A 97 8.59 9.19 5.66
C LYS A 97 7.44 8.50 4.93
N VAL A 98 6.21 8.76 5.34
CA VAL A 98 5.01 8.34 4.62
C VAL A 98 4.21 9.59 4.27
N THR A 99 4.04 9.83 2.97
CA THR A 99 3.29 10.97 2.43
C THR A 99 2.01 10.49 1.79
N VAL A 100 0.91 11.19 2.04
CA VAL A 100 -0.41 10.89 1.46
C VAL A 100 -0.93 12.11 0.72
N PHE A 101 -1.41 11.92 -0.50
CA PHE A 101 -2.09 12.96 -1.28
C PHE A 101 -3.03 12.38 -2.31
N ASP A 102 -3.93 13.19 -2.83
CA ASP A 102 -4.71 12.95 -4.04
C ASP A 102 -5.04 14.29 -4.72
N HIS A 103 -5.28 14.25 -6.04
CA HIS A 103 -5.86 15.36 -6.76
C HIS A 103 -7.38 15.25 -6.73
N THR A 104 -8.04 16.23 -6.10
CA THR A 104 -9.48 16.18 -5.82
C THR A 104 -10.33 16.69 -6.99
N CYS A 105 -11.57 16.23 -7.07
CA CYS A 105 -12.57 16.74 -8.01
C CYS A 105 -13.35 17.93 -7.43
N ASP A 106 -13.62 17.91 -6.12
CA ASP A 106 -14.25 19.01 -5.37
C ASP A 106 -13.17 19.89 -4.68
N ASN A 107 -13.61 20.86 -3.86
CA ASN A 107 -12.73 21.69 -3.07
C ASN A 107 -11.79 20.82 -2.22
N TRP A 108 -10.49 20.97 -2.43
CA TRP A 108 -9.50 20.07 -1.84
C TRP A 108 -9.46 20.09 -0.31
N GLN A 109 -9.61 21.28 0.33
CA GLN A 109 -9.62 21.39 1.78
C GLN A 109 -10.78 20.58 2.36
N LYS A 110 -11.98 20.75 1.80
CA LYS A 110 -13.19 20.03 2.22
C LYS A 110 -13.06 18.53 1.97
N CYS A 111 -12.59 18.11 0.79
CA CYS A 111 -12.37 16.70 0.50
C CYS A 111 -11.47 16.02 1.53
N TYR A 112 -10.37 16.67 1.88
CA TYR A 112 -9.39 16.14 2.83
C TYR A 112 -9.92 16.12 4.26
N GLU A 113 -10.71 17.11 4.65
CA GLU A 113 -11.32 17.23 5.98
C GLU A 113 -12.52 16.30 6.11
N THR A 114 -13.53 16.42 5.25
CA THR A 114 -14.81 15.70 5.32
C THR A 114 -14.62 14.18 5.18
N SER A 115 -13.67 13.72 4.35
CA SER A 115 -13.34 12.29 4.23
C SER A 115 -12.71 11.71 5.50
N GLY A 116 -12.24 12.55 6.42
CA GLY A 116 -11.50 12.13 7.62
C GLY A 116 -10.07 11.66 7.34
N ILE A 117 -9.65 11.61 6.06
CA ILE A 117 -8.32 11.05 5.69
C ILE A 117 -7.20 11.94 6.22
N ALA A 118 -7.34 13.28 6.13
CA ALA A 118 -6.29 14.18 6.63
C ALA A 118 -6.04 14.00 8.14
N ALA A 119 -7.10 13.88 8.94
CA ALA A 119 -7.01 13.62 10.37
C ALA A 119 -6.36 12.25 10.65
N ALA A 120 -6.84 11.20 9.96
CA ALA A 120 -6.34 9.83 10.08
C ALA A 120 -4.83 9.70 9.77
N VAL A 121 -4.36 10.37 8.71
CA VAL A 121 -2.95 10.40 8.31
C VAL A 121 -2.08 11.09 9.37
N LYS A 122 -2.51 12.26 9.85
CA LYS A 122 -1.79 13.01 10.90
C LYS A 122 -1.70 12.21 12.19
N GLU A 123 -2.80 11.61 12.61
CA GLU A 123 -2.86 10.75 13.82
C GLU A 123 -1.94 9.52 13.69
N ALA A 124 -1.78 8.99 12.48
CA ALA A 124 -0.88 7.87 12.20
C ALA A 124 0.61 8.28 12.14
N GLY A 125 0.95 9.57 12.19
CA GLY A 125 2.30 10.07 12.04
C GLY A 125 2.74 10.28 10.59
N GLY A 126 1.82 10.21 9.63
CA GLY A 126 2.07 10.51 8.22
C GLY A 126 1.99 11.99 7.89
N ILE A 127 2.37 12.33 6.67
CA ILE A 127 2.35 13.68 6.12
C ILE A 127 1.26 13.76 5.06
N ILE A 128 0.31 14.69 5.23
CA ILE A 128 -0.68 14.99 4.20
C ILE A 128 -0.16 16.15 3.34
N MET A 129 -0.22 15.99 2.02
CA MET A 129 0.17 17.02 1.06
C MET A 129 -1.00 17.40 0.16
N PRO A 130 -1.13 18.68 -0.23
CA PRO A 130 -2.08 19.10 -1.25
C PRO A 130 -1.59 18.75 -2.66
N ALA A 131 -2.51 18.62 -3.62
CA ALA A 131 -2.19 18.44 -5.05
C ALA A 131 -3.09 19.30 -5.95
N ASN A 132 -3.54 20.44 -5.44
CA ASN A 132 -4.49 21.34 -6.10
C ASN A 132 -3.84 22.45 -6.95
N ASP A 133 -2.52 22.56 -6.95
CA ASP A 133 -1.77 23.65 -7.59
C ASP A 133 -0.58 23.04 -8.37
N GLU A 134 -0.27 23.60 -9.54
CA GLU A 134 0.83 23.15 -10.40
C GLU A 134 2.20 23.21 -9.72
N LYS A 135 2.39 24.05 -8.71
CA LYS A 135 3.65 24.16 -7.98
C LYS A 135 4.09 22.86 -7.28
N TYR A 136 3.13 21.96 -7.03
CA TYR A 136 3.41 20.63 -6.45
C TYR A 136 3.85 19.59 -7.49
N PHE A 137 3.85 19.96 -8.78
CA PHE A 137 4.17 19.04 -9.86
C PHE A 137 5.49 19.40 -10.51
N LYS A 138 6.29 18.41 -10.82
CA LYS A 138 7.55 18.53 -11.55
C LYS A 138 7.41 17.90 -12.92
N GLU A 139 7.98 18.54 -13.92
CA GLU A 139 8.07 17.96 -15.26
C GLU A 139 9.08 16.82 -15.26
N VAL A 140 8.65 15.64 -15.71
CA VAL A 140 9.47 14.44 -15.81
C VAL A 140 9.52 14.01 -17.27
N ALA A 141 10.73 13.82 -17.80
CA ALA A 141 10.91 13.32 -19.15
C ALA A 141 10.51 11.86 -19.27
N ILE A 142 9.94 11.48 -20.42
CA ILE A 142 9.60 10.11 -20.80
C ILE A 142 10.45 9.74 -22.04
N PRO A 143 11.70 9.30 -21.85
CA PRO A 143 12.67 9.15 -22.95
C PRO A 143 12.19 8.23 -24.09
N ASN A 144 11.48 7.16 -23.75
CA ASN A 144 10.95 6.18 -24.71
C ASN A 144 9.48 6.42 -25.06
N GLY A 145 8.89 7.53 -24.63
CA GLY A 145 7.51 7.87 -24.95
C GLY A 145 7.32 8.10 -26.45
N VAL A 146 6.31 7.53 -27.06
CA VAL A 146 6.02 7.73 -28.49
C VAL A 146 5.23 9.03 -28.67
N LYS A 147 4.10 9.16 -28.02
CA LYS A 147 3.20 10.32 -28.10
C LYS A 147 3.46 11.33 -26.98
N LEU A 148 3.74 10.87 -25.76
CA LEU A 148 3.99 11.69 -24.59
C LEU A 148 5.49 11.71 -24.30
N LYS A 149 6.13 12.87 -24.39
CA LYS A 149 7.57 13.05 -24.19
C LYS A 149 7.92 13.49 -22.78
N SER A 150 7.00 14.13 -22.08
CA SER A 150 7.11 14.53 -20.67
C SER A 150 5.74 14.51 -20.02
N ALA A 151 5.71 14.46 -18.70
CA ALA A 151 4.49 14.59 -17.89
C ALA A 151 4.78 15.36 -16.62
N LYS A 152 3.78 16.10 -16.12
CA LYS A 152 3.85 16.73 -14.81
C LYS A 152 3.44 15.71 -13.75
N ILE A 153 4.38 15.33 -12.89
CA ILE A 153 4.21 14.34 -11.82
C ILE A 153 4.31 15.07 -10.47
N HIS A 154 3.43 14.73 -9.55
CA HIS A 154 3.47 15.29 -8.20
C HIS A 154 4.82 15.01 -7.54
N GLU A 155 5.43 16.02 -6.90
CA GLU A 155 6.78 15.93 -6.33
C GLU A 155 6.93 14.78 -5.31
N ALA A 156 5.90 14.49 -4.52
CA ALA A 156 5.92 13.37 -3.58
C ALA A 156 6.13 12.01 -4.28
N LEU A 157 5.58 11.80 -5.50
CA LEU A 157 5.81 10.60 -6.30
C LEU A 157 7.24 10.55 -6.85
N VAL A 158 7.76 11.71 -7.29
CA VAL A 158 9.12 11.79 -7.83
C VAL A 158 10.17 11.48 -6.77
N GLU A 159 9.89 11.83 -5.51
CA GLU A 159 10.81 11.66 -4.38
C GLU A 159 10.66 10.30 -3.67
N ALA A 160 9.59 9.54 -3.95
CA ALA A 160 9.30 8.30 -3.24
C ALA A 160 10.08 7.11 -3.81
N ASP A 161 10.51 6.23 -2.91
CA ASP A 161 11.08 4.93 -3.23
C ASP A 161 9.98 3.88 -3.47
N VAL A 162 8.82 4.05 -2.81
CA VAL A 162 7.68 3.12 -2.87
C VAL A 162 6.38 3.88 -3.07
N TRP A 163 5.55 3.41 -4.00
CA TRP A 163 4.23 3.96 -4.29
C TRP A 163 3.15 2.92 -3.98
N ILE A 164 2.15 3.33 -3.19
CA ILE A 164 1.01 2.47 -2.83
C ILE A 164 -0.28 3.16 -3.28
N ASN A 165 -0.95 2.56 -4.26
CA ASN A 165 -2.26 3.02 -4.69
C ASN A 165 -3.35 2.34 -3.86
N VAL A 166 -4.30 3.13 -3.34
CA VAL A 166 -5.43 2.64 -2.53
C VAL A 166 -6.74 3.19 -3.08
N PRO A 167 -7.09 2.83 -4.31
CA PRO A 167 -8.30 3.32 -4.95
C PRO A 167 -9.56 2.69 -4.34
N VAL A 168 -10.71 3.32 -4.59
CA VAL A 168 -12.03 2.71 -4.36
C VAL A 168 -12.44 1.98 -5.65
N LEU A 169 -12.78 0.69 -5.52
CA LEU A 169 -13.36 -0.07 -6.63
C LEU A 169 -14.82 0.34 -6.83
N LYS A 170 -15.06 1.18 -7.83
CA LYS A 170 -16.39 1.75 -8.13
C LYS A 170 -16.52 2.07 -9.62
N ASN A 171 -17.78 2.25 -10.07
CA ASN A 171 -18.02 2.85 -11.39
C ASN A 171 -17.54 4.30 -11.41
N HIS A 172 -17.06 4.73 -12.56
CA HIS A 172 -16.66 6.10 -12.81
C HIS A 172 -17.36 6.60 -14.07
N GLY A 173 -17.94 7.81 -14.00
CA GLY A 173 -18.74 8.37 -15.09
C GLY A 173 -17.95 9.16 -16.14
N GLY A 174 -16.63 9.10 -16.11
CA GLY A 174 -15.75 9.83 -17.03
C GLY A 174 -14.74 8.95 -17.71
#